data_ce92e15bf19f181864317e536b9dda37
#
_entry.id   ce92e15bf19f181864317e536b9dda37
#
_cell.length_a   1.000
_cell.length_b   1.000
_cell.length_c   1.000
_cell.angle_alpha   90.00
_cell.angle_beta   90.00
_cell.angle_gamma   90.00
#
_symmetry.space_group_name_H-M   'P 1'
#
loop_
_entity.id
_entity.type
_entity.pdbx_description
1 polymer ?
#
loop_
_entity_poly.entity_id
_entity_poly.type
_entity_poly.pdbx_seq_one_letter_code
_entity_poly.pdbx_strand_id
1 'polypeptide(L)'
;LTHQNNSQNSVPKVMVIFPAKNEEGTIENSITTARQSYYKPDVILVDAFSTDKTIQLAEKAGAIVIQQPIKIFPAKGLAMRAGLREAFDRSADIIVFLDADIRNLTPEWVDKLVKALIDDNCDMSRGFYTRHARDAAVTKLIARPMLHTFFPELSHFEQPLSGEVCARRQVWENLLNRENGSSSTPDGWGIDVWFLIEAAISGYHVKEIFMGTKEHTSFEDYREDVSKLSKMAEQVEFTIIREAIKYDRLEMQKKVNV
;
A
#
# COMPACT_ATOMS: atom_id res chain seq x y z
N LEU A 1 -9.64 -45.60 12.03
CA LEU A 1 -8.89 -45.08 10.89
C LEU A 1 -8.89 -43.56 10.98
N THR A 2 -7.87 -43.01 11.65
CA THR A 2 -7.62 -41.57 11.80
C THR A 2 -6.99 -41.05 10.52
N HIS A 3 -7.71 -40.26 9.76
CA HIS A 3 -7.14 -39.45 8.67
C HIS A 3 -6.27 -38.36 9.29
N GLN A 4 -4.97 -38.59 9.34
CA GLN A 4 -3.98 -37.51 9.51
C GLN A 4 -4.01 -36.69 8.24
N ASN A 5 -4.57 -35.48 8.33
CA ASN A 5 -4.36 -34.42 7.33
C ASN A 5 -2.91 -34.00 7.40
N ASN A 6 -2.05 -34.59 6.56
CA ASN A 6 -0.73 -34.06 6.22
C ASN A 6 -0.93 -32.84 5.30
N SER A 7 -1.32 -31.70 5.84
CA SER A 7 -1.05 -30.43 5.17
C SER A 7 0.45 -30.18 5.27
N GLN A 8 1.19 -30.58 4.24
CA GLN A 8 2.56 -30.09 4.03
C GLN A 8 2.48 -28.56 4.08
N ASN A 9 3.11 -27.94 5.10
CA ASN A 9 3.33 -26.51 5.18
C ASN A 9 4.28 -26.12 4.04
N SER A 10 3.77 -25.97 2.83
CA SER A 10 4.51 -25.34 1.75
C SER A 10 4.75 -23.89 2.11
N VAL A 11 5.97 -23.41 1.94
CA VAL A 11 6.30 -21.99 2.10
C VAL A 11 5.38 -21.19 1.16
N PRO A 12 4.66 -20.17 1.66
CA PRO A 12 3.72 -19.43 0.81
C PRO A 12 4.46 -18.74 -0.33
N LYS A 13 3.84 -18.70 -1.51
CA LYS A 13 4.35 -17.94 -2.64
C LYS A 13 4.13 -16.46 -2.39
N VAL A 14 5.21 -15.75 -2.07
CA VAL A 14 5.20 -14.32 -1.81
C VAL A 14 5.55 -13.56 -3.09
N MET A 15 4.80 -12.50 -3.37
CA MET A 15 5.14 -11.54 -4.42
C MET A 15 5.24 -10.15 -3.84
N VAL A 16 6.27 -9.41 -4.25
CA VAL A 16 6.46 -7.99 -3.92
C VAL A 16 6.14 -7.14 -5.14
N ILE A 17 5.33 -6.11 -4.96
CA ILE A 17 4.92 -5.18 -6.02
C ILE A 17 5.47 -3.79 -5.71
N PHE A 18 6.17 -3.21 -6.67
CA PHE A 18 6.64 -1.83 -6.67
C PHE A 18 5.87 -1.01 -7.72
N PRO A 19 4.89 -0.18 -7.34
CA PRO A 19 4.40 0.87 -8.22
C PRO A 19 5.49 1.93 -8.38
N ALA A 20 5.93 2.23 -9.61
CA ALA A 20 7.07 3.11 -9.82
C ALA A 20 6.85 4.10 -10.97
N LYS A 21 7.45 5.29 -10.82
CA LYS A 21 7.57 6.28 -11.89
C LYS A 21 8.82 7.11 -11.70
N ASN A 22 9.79 6.97 -12.61
CA ASN A 22 11.07 7.68 -12.58
C ASN A 22 11.85 7.45 -11.28
N GLU A 23 12.15 6.19 -10.99
CA GLU A 23 12.84 5.75 -9.79
C GLU A 23 14.18 5.07 -10.11
N GLU A 24 14.90 5.55 -11.17
CA GLU A 24 16.17 4.97 -11.59
C GLU A 24 17.24 4.99 -10.48
N GLY A 25 17.12 5.91 -9.50
CA GLY A 25 18.07 6.03 -8.39
C GLY A 25 17.92 4.97 -7.29
N THR A 26 16.79 4.30 -7.21
CA THR A 26 16.46 3.39 -6.09
C THR A 26 16.03 2.00 -6.53
N ILE A 27 15.40 1.87 -7.69
CA ILE A 27 14.65 0.67 -8.06
C ILE A 27 15.50 -0.62 -8.17
N GLU A 28 16.72 -0.54 -8.73
CA GLU A 28 17.61 -1.73 -8.85
C GLU A 28 17.95 -2.29 -7.46
N ASN A 29 18.31 -1.39 -6.53
CA ASN A 29 18.62 -1.78 -5.15
C ASN A 29 17.36 -2.30 -4.42
N SER A 30 16.22 -1.65 -4.58
CA SER A 30 14.97 -2.04 -3.93
C SER A 30 14.53 -3.45 -4.35
N ILE A 31 14.58 -3.76 -5.65
CA ILE A 31 14.24 -5.09 -6.17
C ILE A 31 15.23 -6.14 -5.67
N THR A 32 16.53 -5.87 -5.79
CA THR A 32 17.59 -6.80 -5.36
C THR A 32 17.46 -7.10 -3.87
N THR A 33 17.22 -6.08 -3.05
CA THR A 33 17.04 -6.20 -1.61
C THR A 33 15.78 -7.00 -1.24
N ALA A 34 14.64 -6.68 -1.85
CA ALA A 34 13.39 -7.41 -1.59
C ALA A 34 13.54 -8.92 -1.89
N ARG A 35 14.24 -9.28 -2.96
CA ARG A 35 14.52 -10.69 -3.33
C ARG A 35 15.43 -11.43 -2.34
N GLN A 36 16.16 -10.72 -1.48
CA GLN A 36 16.99 -11.30 -0.44
C GLN A 36 16.21 -11.69 0.82
N SER A 37 14.93 -11.32 0.92
CA SER A 37 14.02 -11.74 1.99
C SER A 37 14.08 -13.25 2.19
N TYR A 38 13.82 -13.70 3.43
CA TYR A 38 13.70 -15.13 3.78
C TYR A 38 12.70 -15.87 2.89
N TYR A 39 11.62 -15.16 2.48
CA TYR A 39 10.54 -15.72 1.64
C TYR A 39 10.89 -15.76 0.15
N LYS A 40 12.04 -15.24 -0.27
CA LYS A 40 12.51 -15.25 -1.68
C LYS A 40 11.43 -14.84 -2.69
N PRO A 41 10.78 -13.67 -2.52
CA PRO A 41 9.65 -13.30 -3.34
C PRO A 41 10.01 -13.12 -4.81
N ASP A 42 9.06 -13.42 -5.70
CA ASP A 42 9.05 -12.85 -7.04
C ASP A 42 8.70 -11.36 -6.93
N VAL A 43 9.24 -10.56 -7.83
CA VAL A 43 9.04 -9.10 -7.80
C VAL A 43 8.37 -8.63 -9.08
N ILE A 44 7.32 -7.83 -8.94
CA ILE A 44 6.64 -7.12 -10.01
C ILE A 44 6.95 -5.63 -9.90
N LEU A 45 7.42 -5.03 -10.98
CA LEU A 45 7.41 -3.59 -11.15
C LEU A 45 6.19 -3.19 -11.98
N VAL A 46 5.38 -2.27 -11.49
CA VAL A 46 4.31 -1.65 -12.28
C VAL A 46 4.76 -0.25 -12.67
N ASP A 47 5.17 -0.09 -13.92
CA ASP A 47 5.69 1.16 -14.44
C ASP A 47 4.57 2.15 -14.80
N ALA A 48 4.64 3.36 -14.26
CA ALA A 48 3.70 4.44 -14.53
C ALA A 48 4.22 5.41 -15.62
N PHE A 49 4.66 4.86 -16.74
CA PHE A 49 5.23 5.59 -17.89
C PHE A 49 6.49 6.39 -17.53
N SER A 50 7.46 5.71 -16.96
CA SER A 50 8.79 6.27 -16.67
C SER A 50 9.49 6.70 -17.96
N THR A 51 10.28 7.76 -17.85
CA THR A 51 11.06 8.33 -18.95
C THR A 51 12.57 8.22 -18.73
N ASP A 52 12.96 7.70 -17.58
CA ASP A 52 14.33 7.40 -17.17
C ASP A 52 14.67 5.91 -17.34
N LYS A 53 15.69 5.41 -16.67
CA LYS A 53 16.14 4.02 -16.77
C LYS A 53 15.41 3.06 -15.84
N THR A 54 14.30 3.46 -15.21
CA THR A 54 13.57 2.64 -14.21
C THR A 54 13.27 1.23 -14.75
N ILE A 55 12.67 1.12 -15.95
CA ILE A 55 12.32 -0.16 -16.56
C ILE A 55 13.55 -1.04 -16.77
N GLN A 56 14.59 -0.48 -17.41
CA GLN A 56 15.80 -1.23 -17.73
C GLN A 56 16.51 -1.77 -16.46
N LEU A 57 16.55 -0.96 -15.42
CA LEU A 57 17.17 -1.34 -14.14
C LEU A 57 16.33 -2.40 -13.41
N ALA A 58 15.01 -2.32 -13.47
CA ALA A 58 14.11 -3.31 -12.88
C ALA A 58 14.23 -4.68 -13.58
N GLU A 59 14.25 -4.70 -14.92
CA GLU A 59 14.46 -5.93 -15.70
C GLU A 59 15.83 -6.57 -15.37
N LYS A 60 16.88 -5.75 -15.33
CA LYS A 60 18.23 -6.19 -14.94
C LYS A 60 18.27 -6.81 -13.53
N ALA A 61 17.52 -6.24 -12.59
CA ALA A 61 17.39 -6.77 -11.22
C ALA A 61 16.49 -8.02 -11.15
N GLY A 62 15.90 -8.45 -12.26
CA GLY A 62 15.09 -9.66 -12.38
C GLY A 62 13.64 -9.49 -11.93
N ALA A 63 13.09 -8.29 -12.01
CA ALA A 63 11.67 -8.07 -11.82
C ALA A 63 10.86 -8.40 -13.08
N ILE A 64 9.61 -8.79 -12.86
CA ILE A 64 8.58 -8.85 -13.89
C ILE A 64 8.08 -7.41 -14.09
N VAL A 65 8.27 -6.85 -15.26
CA VAL A 65 7.85 -5.47 -15.54
C VAL A 65 6.52 -5.49 -16.28
N ILE A 66 5.54 -4.77 -15.76
CA ILE A 66 4.26 -4.51 -16.43
C ILE A 66 4.00 -3.01 -16.51
N GLN A 67 3.23 -2.61 -17.52
CA GLN A 67 2.87 -1.21 -17.72
C GLN A 67 1.54 -0.91 -17.00
N GLN A 68 1.45 0.24 -16.33
CA GLN A 68 0.18 0.78 -15.86
C GLN A 68 -0.82 0.91 -17.04
N PRO A 69 -2.11 0.53 -16.86
CA PRO A 69 -3.04 0.42 -18.01
C PRO A 69 -3.38 1.75 -18.67
N ILE A 70 -3.30 2.88 -17.98
CA ILE A 70 -3.67 4.20 -18.49
C ILE A 70 -2.59 5.21 -18.13
N LYS A 71 -2.21 6.06 -19.10
CA LYS A 71 -1.21 7.12 -18.88
C LYS A 71 -1.83 8.34 -18.20
N ILE A 72 -2.05 8.24 -16.90
CA ILE A 72 -2.46 9.36 -16.05
C ILE A 72 -1.54 9.45 -14.83
N PHE A 73 -1.46 10.62 -14.22
CA PHE A 73 -0.68 10.83 -13.00
C PHE A 73 -1.32 11.95 -12.15
N PRO A 74 -1.41 11.77 -10.84
CA PRO A 74 -1.01 10.61 -10.04
C PRO A 74 -1.97 9.42 -10.21
N ALA A 75 -1.44 8.21 -10.20
CA ALA A 75 -2.21 6.99 -10.48
C ALA A 75 -1.73 5.76 -9.69
N LYS A 76 -1.28 5.97 -8.45
CA LYS A 76 -0.78 4.88 -7.58
C LYS A 76 -1.79 3.74 -7.47
N GLY A 77 -3.08 4.06 -7.29
CA GLY A 77 -4.13 3.06 -7.18
C GLY A 77 -4.30 2.22 -8.45
N LEU A 78 -4.20 2.83 -9.64
CA LEU A 78 -4.23 2.07 -10.91
C LEU A 78 -3.05 1.09 -10.99
N ALA A 79 -1.85 1.55 -10.64
CA ALA A 79 -0.66 0.71 -10.66
C ALA A 79 -0.78 -0.44 -9.64
N MET A 80 -1.26 -0.16 -8.42
CA MET A 80 -1.46 -1.19 -7.40
C MET A 80 -2.48 -2.25 -7.86
N ARG A 81 -3.61 -1.86 -8.45
CA ARG A 81 -4.59 -2.81 -8.98
C ARG A 81 -4.04 -3.65 -10.13
N ALA A 82 -3.27 -3.05 -11.04
CA ALA A 82 -2.62 -3.80 -12.10
C ALA A 82 -1.64 -4.85 -11.56
N GLY A 83 -0.83 -4.46 -10.58
CA GLY A 83 0.09 -5.37 -9.90
C GLY A 83 -0.62 -6.51 -9.16
N LEU A 84 -1.76 -6.25 -8.50
CA LEU A 84 -2.57 -7.29 -7.85
C LEU A 84 -3.09 -8.31 -8.87
N ARG A 85 -3.63 -7.86 -10.01
CA ARG A 85 -4.11 -8.76 -11.06
C ARG A 85 -2.99 -9.67 -11.56
N GLU A 86 -1.84 -9.10 -11.86
CA GLU A 86 -0.65 -9.88 -12.29
C GLU A 86 -0.22 -10.88 -11.21
N ALA A 87 -0.22 -10.49 -9.93
CA ALA A 87 0.11 -11.38 -8.82
C ALA A 87 -0.93 -12.53 -8.68
N PHE A 88 -2.21 -12.24 -8.91
CA PHE A 88 -3.27 -13.26 -8.90
C PHE A 88 -3.09 -14.25 -10.05
N ASP A 89 -2.81 -13.77 -11.26
CA ASP A 89 -2.57 -14.62 -12.43
C ASP A 89 -1.35 -15.53 -12.23
N ARG A 90 -0.40 -15.10 -11.42
CA ARG A 90 0.78 -15.87 -11.02
C ARG A 90 0.57 -16.73 -9.78
N SER A 91 -0.65 -16.82 -9.27
CA SER A 91 -0.99 -17.65 -8.10
C SER A 91 -0.20 -17.28 -6.84
N ALA A 92 -0.03 -15.97 -6.56
CA ALA A 92 0.54 -15.52 -5.30
C ALA A 92 -0.37 -15.87 -4.12
N ASP A 93 0.20 -16.32 -3.00
CA ASP A 93 -0.51 -16.57 -1.75
C ASP A 93 -0.53 -15.33 -0.86
N ILE A 94 0.59 -14.60 -0.84
CA ILE A 94 0.80 -13.37 -0.07
C ILE A 94 1.38 -12.31 -1.00
N ILE A 95 0.84 -11.10 -0.92
CA ILE A 95 1.26 -9.99 -1.76
C ILE A 95 1.65 -8.81 -0.87
N VAL A 96 2.84 -8.28 -1.13
CA VAL A 96 3.44 -7.15 -0.42
C VAL A 96 3.57 -5.99 -1.38
N PHE A 97 3.12 -4.82 -0.99
CA PHE A 97 3.47 -3.56 -1.66
C PHE A 97 4.62 -2.89 -0.94
N LEU A 98 5.52 -2.29 -1.69
CA LEU A 98 6.58 -1.41 -1.21
C LEU A 98 6.67 -0.19 -2.12
N ASP A 99 6.89 1.00 -1.52
CA ASP A 99 7.21 2.19 -2.31
C ASP A 99 8.57 2.03 -3.00
N ALA A 100 8.67 2.48 -4.25
CA ALA A 100 9.87 2.30 -5.07
C ALA A 100 11.00 3.30 -4.73
N ASP A 101 10.70 4.37 -3.99
CA ASP A 101 11.61 5.46 -3.66
C ASP A 101 12.38 5.28 -2.33
N ILE A 102 12.29 4.10 -1.70
CA ILE A 102 12.94 3.81 -0.42
C ILE A 102 14.45 3.63 -0.63
N ARG A 103 15.26 4.44 0.08
CA ARG A 103 16.72 4.42 -0.01
C ARG A 103 17.38 3.40 0.92
N ASN A 104 16.76 3.11 2.04
CA ASN A 104 17.29 2.24 3.11
C ASN A 104 16.45 0.97 3.32
N LEU A 105 15.83 0.46 2.27
CA LEU A 105 15.11 -0.81 2.30
C LEU A 105 16.06 -1.93 2.74
N THR A 106 15.58 -2.82 3.61
CA THR A 106 16.27 -4.05 3.97
C THR A 106 15.37 -5.28 3.75
N PRO A 107 15.95 -6.49 3.58
CA PRO A 107 15.16 -7.71 3.37
C PRO A 107 14.16 -7.97 4.49
N GLU A 108 14.51 -7.59 5.72
CA GLU A 108 13.69 -7.77 6.92
C GLU A 108 12.36 -7.00 6.87
N TRP A 109 12.22 -5.99 6.00
CA TRP A 109 10.94 -5.30 5.84
C TRP A 109 9.88 -6.23 5.25
N VAL A 110 10.24 -6.98 4.21
CA VAL A 110 9.37 -8.01 3.64
C VAL A 110 9.10 -9.09 4.68
N ASP A 111 10.15 -9.55 5.36
CA ASP A 111 10.05 -10.63 6.35
C ASP A 111 9.11 -10.28 7.50
N LYS A 112 9.23 -9.08 8.06
CA LYS A 112 8.36 -8.60 9.15
C LYS A 112 6.90 -8.51 8.73
N LEU A 113 6.63 -7.95 7.53
CA LEU A 113 5.27 -7.81 7.03
C LEU A 113 4.61 -9.18 6.80
N VAL A 114 5.31 -10.10 6.15
CA VAL A 114 4.80 -11.46 5.88
C VAL A 114 4.65 -12.27 7.17
N LYS A 115 5.64 -12.18 8.07
CA LYS A 115 5.62 -12.89 9.34
C LYS A 115 4.41 -12.52 10.20
N ALA A 116 4.02 -11.25 10.22
CA ALA A 116 2.84 -10.79 10.94
C ALA A 116 1.54 -11.50 10.49
N LEU A 117 1.40 -11.85 9.22
CA LEU A 117 0.26 -12.63 8.72
C LEU A 117 0.32 -14.11 9.14
N ILE A 118 1.53 -14.64 9.32
CA ILE A 118 1.73 -16.06 9.62
C ILE A 118 1.64 -16.32 11.12
N ASP A 119 2.37 -15.55 11.92
CA ASP A 119 2.57 -15.79 13.34
C ASP A 119 1.56 -15.05 14.23
N ASP A 120 1.16 -13.83 13.83
CA ASP A 120 0.34 -12.94 14.66
C ASP A 120 -1.16 -12.99 14.33
N ASN A 121 -1.55 -13.87 13.42
CA ASN A 121 -2.95 -14.05 12.98
C ASN A 121 -3.63 -12.73 12.56
N CYS A 122 -2.88 -11.82 11.91
CA CYS A 122 -3.48 -10.66 11.28
C CYS A 122 -3.79 -10.94 9.80
N ASP A 123 -4.78 -10.23 9.27
CA ASP A 123 -5.22 -10.38 7.88
C ASP A 123 -4.44 -9.46 6.94
N MET A 124 -4.07 -8.28 7.46
CA MET A 124 -3.28 -7.28 6.74
C MET A 124 -2.26 -6.66 7.69
N SER A 125 -1.01 -6.59 7.27
CA SER A 125 0.06 -5.88 7.97
C SER A 125 0.46 -4.62 7.21
N ARG A 126 0.81 -3.56 7.94
CA ARG A 126 1.23 -2.26 7.39
C ARG A 126 2.48 -1.78 8.08
N GLY A 127 3.40 -1.21 7.33
CA GLY A 127 4.61 -0.64 7.91
C GLY A 127 4.35 0.69 8.61
N PHE A 128 4.94 0.89 9.80
CA PHE A 128 5.12 2.22 10.36
C PHE A 128 6.57 2.44 10.74
N TYR A 129 7.00 3.69 10.73
CA TYR A 129 8.43 4.01 10.88
C TYR A 129 8.64 5.39 11.51
N THR A 130 9.83 5.55 12.08
CA THR A 130 10.32 6.88 12.43
C THR A 130 10.63 7.65 11.15
N ARG A 131 10.12 8.87 11.06
CA ARG A 131 10.36 9.80 9.94
C ARG A 131 10.95 11.10 10.44
N HIS A 132 11.58 11.85 9.56
CA HIS A 132 12.00 13.21 9.87
C HIS A 132 10.80 14.07 10.31
N ALA A 133 11.01 14.99 11.26
CA ALA A 133 9.93 15.78 11.84
C ALA A 133 9.09 16.58 10.82
N ARG A 134 9.71 16.99 9.71
CA ARG A 134 9.07 17.74 8.62
C ARG A 134 8.45 16.86 7.55
N ASP A 135 8.62 15.54 7.63
CA ASP A 135 8.04 14.58 6.70
C ASP A 135 6.61 14.18 7.10
N ALA A 136 5.90 13.53 6.16
CA ALA A 136 4.56 13.00 6.34
C ALA A 136 3.50 14.07 6.69
N ALA A 137 3.58 15.25 6.08
CA ALA A 137 2.63 16.35 6.33
C ALA A 137 1.17 15.91 6.09
N VAL A 138 0.87 15.23 4.98
CA VAL A 138 -0.50 14.76 4.68
C VAL A 138 -0.96 13.73 5.70
N THR A 139 -0.10 12.84 6.17
CA THR A 139 -0.41 11.88 7.24
C THR A 139 -0.79 12.61 8.54
N LYS A 140 0.04 13.58 8.96
CA LYS A 140 -0.09 14.25 10.25
C LYS A 140 -1.23 15.28 10.29
N LEU A 141 -1.41 16.02 9.18
CA LEU A 141 -2.30 17.18 9.14
C LEU A 141 -3.67 16.87 8.51
N ILE A 142 -3.77 15.80 7.73
CA ILE A 142 -5.00 15.43 7.02
C ILE A 142 -5.48 14.04 7.47
N ALA A 143 -4.73 12.98 7.13
CA ALA A 143 -5.24 11.62 7.30
C ALA A 143 -5.54 11.26 8.75
N ARG A 144 -4.60 11.47 9.68
CA ARG A 144 -4.83 11.15 11.10
C ARG A 144 -5.96 11.95 11.75
N PRO A 145 -6.05 13.30 11.62
CA PRO A 145 -7.18 14.06 12.16
C PRO A 145 -8.53 13.65 11.58
N MET A 146 -8.59 13.40 10.27
CA MET A 146 -9.84 12.99 9.61
C MET A 146 -10.26 11.57 10.03
N LEU A 147 -9.32 10.64 10.10
CA LEU A 147 -9.61 9.29 10.60
C LEU A 147 -10.07 9.33 12.06
N HIS A 148 -9.44 10.14 12.90
CA HIS A 148 -9.90 10.32 14.28
C HIS A 148 -11.36 10.82 14.34
N THR A 149 -11.77 11.66 13.41
CA THR A 149 -13.11 12.24 13.36
C THR A 149 -14.14 11.26 12.78
N PHE A 150 -13.85 10.63 11.65
CA PHE A 150 -14.83 9.84 10.89
C PHE A 150 -14.71 8.34 11.13
N PHE A 151 -13.54 7.86 11.52
CA PHE A 151 -13.23 6.44 11.76
C PHE A 151 -12.42 6.31 13.05
N PRO A 152 -12.99 6.66 14.23
CA PRO A 152 -12.25 6.70 15.49
C PRO A 152 -11.61 5.35 15.86
N GLU A 153 -12.15 4.24 15.37
CA GLU A 153 -11.55 2.91 15.48
C GLU A 153 -10.18 2.79 14.81
N LEU A 154 -9.87 3.68 13.85
CA LEU A 154 -8.60 3.74 13.13
C LEU A 154 -7.64 4.82 13.67
N SER A 155 -8.03 5.55 14.70
CA SER A 155 -7.24 6.66 15.25
C SER A 155 -5.88 6.26 15.84
N HIS A 156 -5.73 4.98 16.15
CA HIS A 156 -4.49 4.41 16.69
C HIS A 156 -3.40 4.17 15.63
N PHE A 157 -3.74 4.21 14.33
CA PHE A 157 -2.75 4.02 13.28
C PHE A 157 -1.81 5.22 13.16
N GLU A 158 -0.50 4.94 13.27
CA GLU A 158 0.55 5.95 13.16
C GLU A 158 0.82 6.36 11.70
N GLN A 159 0.71 5.39 10.76
CA GLN A 159 1.00 5.58 9.34
C GLN A 159 -0.16 5.11 8.44
N PRO A 160 -1.34 5.75 8.53
CA PRO A 160 -2.52 5.35 7.73
C PRO A 160 -2.30 5.47 6.21
N LEU A 161 -1.27 6.18 5.78
CA LEU A 161 -0.86 6.32 4.37
C LEU A 161 0.40 5.50 4.05
N SER A 162 0.68 4.44 4.81
CA SER A 162 1.81 3.55 4.51
C SER A 162 1.64 2.90 3.15
N GLY A 163 2.65 2.99 2.30
CA GLY A 163 2.74 2.25 1.04
C GLY A 163 3.27 0.82 1.22
N GLU A 164 3.84 0.52 2.38
CA GLU A 164 4.33 -0.80 2.77
C GLU A 164 3.19 -1.58 3.40
N VAL A 165 2.51 -2.39 2.59
CA VAL A 165 1.31 -3.13 2.99
C VAL A 165 1.39 -4.57 2.50
N CYS A 166 1.02 -5.51 3.35
CA CYS A 166 1.00 -6.92 3.02
C CYS A 166 -0.33 -7.55 3.45
N ALA A 167 -0.88 -8.40 2.60
CA ALA A 167 -2.03 -9.22 2.96
C ALA A 167 -2.04 -10.54 2.17
N ARG A 168 -2.85 -11.49 2.63
CA ARG A 168 -3.13 -12.71 1.88
C ARG A 168 -3.91 -12.38 0.62
N ARG A 169 -3.73 -13.17 -0.44
CA ARG A 169 -4.47 -13.05 -1.70
C ARG A 169 -5.97 -12.83 -1.49
N GLN A 170 -6.60 -13.66 -0.66
CA GLN A 170 -8.04 -13.60 -0.40
C GLN A 170 -8.50 -12.22 0.11
N VAL A 171 -7.69 -11.57 0.96
CA VAL A 171 -8.01 -10.22 1.46
C VAL A 171 -8.01 -9.21 0.31
N TRP A 172 -6.96 -9.24 -0.53
CA TRP A 172 -6.87 -8.35 -1.69
C TRP A 172 -8.02 -8.57 -2.69
N GLU A 173 -8.35 -9.84 -3.01
CA GLU A 173 -9.47 -10.18 -3.89
C GLU A 173 -10.80 -9.66 -3.32
N ASN A 174 -11.04 -9.86 -2.03
CA ASN A 174 -12.26 -9.39 -1.38
C ASN A 174 -12.38 -7.86 -1.39
N LEU A 175 -11.27 -7.13 -1.16
CA LEU A 175 -11.26 -5.67 -1.21
C LEU A 175 -11.56 -5.15 -2.62
N LEU A 176 -10.95 -5.75 -3.65
CA LEU A 176 -11.20 -5.34 -5.04
C LEU A 176 -12.60 -5.69 -5.53
N ASN A 177 -13.16 -6.83 -5.12
CA ASN A 177 -14.50 -7.27 -5.53
C ASN A 177 -15.63 -6.42 -4.92
N ARG A 178 -15.36 -5.57 -3.93
CA ARG A 178 -16.33 -4.61 -3.39
C ARG A 178 -16.65 -3.45 -4.33
N GLU A 179 -15.96 -3.34 -5.47
CA GLU A 179 -16.22 -2.33 -6.51
C GLU A 179 -17.64 -2.34 -7.08
N ASN A 180 -18.43 -3.39 -6.84
CA ASN A 180 -19.82 -3.52 -7.35
C ASN A 180 -20.85 -2.65 -6.60
N GLY A 181 -20.42 -1.81 -5.66
CA GLY A 181 -21.26 -0.82 -4.99
C GLY A 181 -20.70 0.60 -5.18
N SER A 182 -21.52 1.62 -5.16
CA SER A 182 -21.38 3.05 -5.43
C SER A 182 -20.04 3.80 -5.11
N SER A 183 -18.95 3.11 -4.80
CA SER A 183 -17.62 3.70 -4.52
C SER A 183 -16.55 2.94 -5.30
N SER A 184 -16.00 3.57 -6.33
CA SER A 184 -14.86 3.03 -7.08
C SER A 184 -13.57 3.12 -6.26
N THR A 185 -12.72 2.10 -6.38
CA THR A 185 -11.35 2.13 -5.83
C THR A 185 -10.61 3.38 -6.31
N PRO A 186 -9.94 4.15 -5.43
CA PRO A 186 -9.20 5.33 -5.85
C PRO A 186 -8.12 5.02 -6.88
N ASP A 187 -8.00 5.85 -7.91
CA ASP A 187 -6.96 5.72 -8.92
C ASP A 187 -5.61 6.28 -8.47
N GLY A 188 -5.62 7.25 -7.56
CA GLY A 188 -4.44 7.98 -7.10
C GLY A 188 -3.96 7.59 -5.71
N TRP A 189 -3.40 8.59 -5.00
CA TRP A 189 -2.79 8.42 -3.68
C TRP A 189 -3.78 8.12 -2.52
N GLY A 190 -5.07 8.34 -2.71
CA GLY A 190 -6.09 7.93 -1.73
C GLY A 190 -6.19 6.41 -1.52
N ILE A 191 -5.55 5.62 -2.38
CA ILE A 191 -5.61 4.16 -2.33
C ILE A 191 -5.08 3.57 -1.00
N ASP A 192 -4.02 4.16 -0.43
CA ASP A 192 -3.41 3.64 0.79
C ASP A 192 -4.35 3.72 2.00
N VAL A 193 -5.05 4.87 2.15
CA VAL A 193 -6.04 5.04 3.22
C VAL A 193 -7.33 4.28 2.92
N TRP A 194 -7.70 4.15 1.64
CA TRP A 194 -8.85 3.37 1.22
C TRP A 194 -8.70 1.90 1.61
N PHE A 195 -7.55 1.27 1.35
CA PHE A 195 -7.28 -0.10 1.78
C PHE A 195 -7.38 -0.26 3.30
N LEU A 196 -6.91 0.72 4.07
CA LEU A 196 -7.02 0.68 5.53
C LEU A 196 -8.47 0.72 5.98
N ILE A 197 -9.26 1.68 5.48
CA ILE A 197 -10.68 1.84 5.84
C ILE A 197 -11.47 0.59 5.42
N GLU A 198 -11.34 0.16 4.17
CA GLU A 198 -12.09 -0.98 3.64
C GLU A 198 -11.73 -2.30 4.35
N ALA A 199 -10.46 -2.52 4.67
CA ALA A 199 -10.05 -3.69 5.43
C ALA A 199 -10.66 -3.70 6.83
N ALA A 200 -10.56 -2.59 7.55
CA ALA A 200 -11.09 -2.49 8.90
C ALA A 200 -12.63 -2.63 8.95
N ILE A 201 -13.36 -1.94 8.08
CA ILE A 201 -14.82 -2.03 7.99
C ILE A 201 -15.27 -3.44 7.56
N SER A 202 -14.43 -4.16 6.82
CA SER A 202 -14.69 -5.58 6.47
C SER A 202 -14.46 -6.53 7.63
N GLY A 203 -14.02 -6.04 8.79
CA GLY A 203 -13.74 -6.87 9.96
C GLY A 203 -12.37 -7.57 9.91
N TYR A 204 -11.50 -7.21 8.98
CA TYR A 204 -10.14 -7.72 8.94
C TYR A 204 -9.30 -7.14 10.08
N HIS A 205 -8.48 -8.00 10.68
CA HIS A 205 -7.49 -7.58 11.68
C HIS A 205 -6.29 -6.96 10.98
N VAL A 206 -6.21 -5.63 11.00
CA VAL A 206 -5.09 -4.85 10.42
C VAL A 206 -4.10 -4.51 11.52
N LYS A 207 -2.80 -4.77 11.30
CA LYS A 207 -1.74 -4.53 12.28
C LYS A 207 -0.64 -3.65 11.70
N GLU A 208 -0.20 -2.64 12.47
CA GLU A 208 1.02 -1.88 12.15
C GLU A 208 2.27 -2.59 12.67
N ILE A 209 3.31 -2.65 11.83
CA ILE A 209 4.59 -3.30 12.11
C ILE A 209 5.71 -2.26 12.07
N PHE A 210 6.46 -2.13 13.14
CA PHE A 210 7.57 -1.20 13.20
C PHE A 210 8.73 -1.62 12.30
N MET A 211 9.06 -0.75 11.32
CA MET A 211 10.05 -1.01 10.28
C MET A 211 11.38 -0.29 10.54
N GLY A 212 11.51 0.46 11.62
CA GLY A 212 12.68 1.30 11.88
C GLY A 212 12.51 2.71 11.32
N THR A 213 13.55 3.24 10.69
CA THR A 213 13.53 4.55 10.03
C THR A 213 13.29 4.39 8.55
N LYS A 214 12.44 5.23 7.94
CA LYS A 214 12.27 5.29 6.48
C LYS A 214 12.98 6.51 5.92
N GLU A 215 13.88 6.28 4.96
CA GLU A 215 14.52 7.29 4.13
C GLU A 215 14.02 7.12 2.69
N HIS A 216 13.50 8.17 2.09
CA HIS A 216 12.93 8.12 0.75
C HIS A 216 13.15 9.43 -0.03
N THR A 217 13.09 9.35 -1.35
CA THR A 217 13.37 10.50 -2.22
C THR A 217 12.24 11.52 -2.23
N SER A 218 11.00 11.09 -2.11
CA SER A 218 9.82 11.97 -2.18
C SER A 218 9.84 13.12 -1.18
N PHE A 219 10.59 13.01 -0.06
CA PHE A 219 10.74 14.11 0.89
C PHE A 219 11.47 15.30 0.28
N GLU A 220 12.45 15.07 -0.56
CA GLU A 220 13.20 16.12 -1.28
C GLU A 220 12.32 16.75 -2.37
N ASP A 221 11.60 15.93 -3.13
CA ASP A 221 10.69 16.37 -4.19
C ASP A 221 9.61 17.33 -3.69
N TYR A 222 9.02 17.07 -2.51
CA TYR A 222 7.98 17.93 -1.94
C TYR A 222 8.50 19.29 -1.46
N ARG A 223 9.80 19.44 -1.25
CA ARG A 223 10.41 20.75 -0.93
C ARG A 223 10.49 21.63 -2.17
N GLU A 224 10.60 21.04 -3.34
CA GLU A 224 10.72 21.73 -4.61
C GLU A 224 9.36 21.92 -5.32
N ASP A 225 8.43 20.98 -5.13
CA ASP A 225 7.11 21.01 -5.77
C ASP A 225 5.96 20.78 -4.79
N VAL A 226 5.50 21.88 -4.17
CA VAL A 226 4.33 21.90 -3.27
C VAL A 226 3.05 21.43 -3.98
N SER A 227 2.98 21.50 -5.32
CA SER A 227 1.80 21.09 -6.07
C SER A 227 1.53 19.59 -5.96
N LYS A 228 2.56 18.77 -5.90
CA LYS A 228 2.42 17.31 -5.65
C LYS A 228 1.83 17.03 -4.28
N LEU A 229 2.31 17.74 -3.26
CA LEU A 229 1.81 17.59 -1.89
C LEU A 229 0.34 17.99 -1.77
N SER A 230 -0.05 19.10 -2.42
CA SER A 230 -1.45 19.58 -2.46
C SER A 230 -2.37 18.55 -3.13
N LYS A 231 -1.97 17.99 -4.26
CA LYS A 231 -2.75 16.94 -4.95
C LYS A 231 -2.88 15.68 -4.11
N MET A 232 -1.81 15.28 -3.41
CA MET A 232 -1.87 14.14 -2.49
C MET A 232 -2.85 14.40 -1.35
N ALA A 233 -2.80 15.60 -0.74
CA ALA A 233 -3.70 16.01 0.33
C ALA A 233 -5.16 15.96 -0.14
N GLU A 234 -5.47 16.58 -1.29
CA GLU A 234 -6.80 16.58 -1.90
C GLU A 234 -7.33 15.15 -2.14
N GLN A 235 -6.53 14.27 -2.70
CA GLN A 235 -6.95 12.89 -2.99
C GLN A 235 -7.18 12.05 -1.74
N VAL A 236 -6.36 12.23 -0.71
CA VAL A 236 -6.52 11.55 0.58
C VAL A 236 -7.77 12.06 1.29
N GLU A 237 -7.93 13.38 1.37
CA GLU A 237 -9.11 14.03 1.96
C GLU A 237 -10.39 13.56 1.28
N PHE A 238 -10.44 13.68 -0.07
CA PHE A 238 -11.59 13.23 -0.86
C PHE A 238 -11.94 11.77 -0.59
N THR A 239 -10.92 10.91 -0.51
CA THR A 239 -11.14 9.48 -0.24
C THR A 239 -11.75 9.26 1.13
N ILE A 240 -11.22 9.89 2.18
CA ILE A 240 -11.74 9.72 3.54
C ILE A 240 -13.17 10.23 3.64
N ILE A 241 -13.49 11.41 3.06
CA ILE A 241 -14.84 11.97 3.05
C ILE A 241 -15.79 11.04 2.31
N ARG A 242 -15.40 10.56 1.14
CA ARG A 242 -16.22 9.65 0.34
C ARG A 242 -16.55 8.36 1.09
N GLU A 243 -15.58 7.75 1.75
CA GLU A 243 -15.81 6.56 2.57
C GLU A 243 -16.64 6.89 3.82
N ALA A 244 -16.45 8.07 4.43
CA ALA A 244 -17.29 8.51 5.54
C ALA A 244 -18.77 8.68 5.14
N ILE A 245 -19.05 9.18 3.95
CA ILE A 245 -20.41 9.25 3.37
C ILE A 245 -20.94 7.83 3.13
N LYS A 246 -20.16 6.96 2.49
CA LYS A 246 -20.52 5.57 2.16
C LYS A 246 -20.95 4.78 3.39
N TYR A 247 -20.27 5.00 4.51
CA TYR A 247 -20.50 4.28 5.76
C TYR A 247 -21.35 5.06 6.79
N ASP A 248 -22.04 6.13 6.35
CA ASP A 248 -22.92 6.96 7.16
C ASP A 248 -22.23 7.54 8.42
N ARG A 249 -20.95 7.93 8.26
CA ARG A 249 -20.12 8.52 9.32
C ARG A 249 -20.16 10.05 9.35
N LEU A 250 -20.75 10.68 8.33
CA LEU A 250 -21.01 12.12 8.26
C LEU A 250 -22.41 12.38 8.79
N GLU A 251 -22.54 12.85 10.05
CA GLU A 251 -23.77 13.46 10.51
C GLU A 251 -23.93 14.82 9.81
N MET A 252 -24.78 14.86 8.78
CA MET A 252 -25.28 16.14 8.29
C MET A 252 -26.08 16.76 9.43
N GLN A 253 -25.55 17.80 10.06
CA GLN A 253 -26.31 18.57 11.06
C GLN A 253 -27.65 18.91 10.45
N LYS A 254 -28.73 18.37 11.04
CA LYS A 254 -30.08 18.81 10.75
C LYS A 254 -30.07 20.32 10.92
N LYS A 255 -30.45 21.07 9.87
CA LYS A 255 -30.56 22.52 9.90
C LYS A 255 -31.20 22.90 11.22
N VAL A 256 -30.45 23.57 12.09
CA VAL A 256 -31.02 24.27 13.22
C VAL A 256 -31.88 25.38 12.61
N ASN A 257 -33.18 25.15 12.58
CA ASN A 257 -34.13 26.23 12.26
C ASN A 257 -33.99 27.23 13.40
N VAL A 258 -33.28 28.33 13.11
CA VAL A 258 -33.27 29.55 13.91
C VAL A 258 -34.53 30.33 13.59
#